data_0304f527c090c731c4da49a0c17072b4
#
_entry.id   0304f527c090c731c4da49a0c17072b4
#
_cell.length_a   1.000
_cell.length_b   1.000
_cell.length_c   1.000
_cell.angle_alpha   90.00
_cell.angle_beta   90.00
_cell.angle_gamma   90.00
#
_symmetry.space_group_name_H-M   'P 1'
#
loop_
_entity.id
_entity.type
_entity.pdbx_description
1 polymer ?
#
loop_
_entity_poly.entity_id
_entity_poly.type
_entity_poly.pdbx_seq_one_letter_code
_entity_poly.pdbx_strand_id
1 'polypeptide(L)'
;MEITHKVRLGGHLNDKYKLALRDGILTTVSQVWGNEGQQRHTLVENHDLRHHPNELARQLDSLVLAPGETVRATRFHDDRLYVVTFRQIDPLFAVDLSTPRRLKILGHIDIPGWSTYMEIFGELGRILSVGIEDSRVAISLFDVADPTKMRLSERIYLGDEDTYSWSEGNYDEKAVGFFPDQNLLVLPFTGMVDGSYQKKMQIMDIGDDLLVKRGVIDSDFIARRGKLLDNDL
;
A
#
# COMPACT_ATOMS: atom_id res chain seq x y z
N MET A 1 -15.68 -25.17 10.59
CA MET A 1 -14.65 -24.64 9.66
C MET A 1 -13.62 -25.74 9.48
N GLU A 2 -13.41 -26.21 8.26
CA GLU A 2 -12.46 -27.28 7.96
C GLU A 2 -11.15 -26.64 7.45
N ILE A 3 -10.02 -27.11 7.98
CA ILE A 3 -8.69 -26.68 7.51
C ILE A 3 -8.31 -27.57 6.33
N THR A 4 -8.24 -26.99 5.13
CA THR A 4 -7.98 -27.74 3.91
C THR A 4 -6.48 -27.80 3.52
N HIS A 5 -5.70 -26.80 3.92
CA HIS A 5 -4.27 -26.73 3.58
C HIS A 5 -3.45 -26.14 4.73
N LYS A 6 -2.19 -26.53 4.79
CA LYS A 6 -1.18 -25.97 5.69
C LYS A 6 -0.07 -25.34 4.84
N VAL A 7 0.39 -24.16 5.22
CA VAL A 7 1.47 -23.45 4.55
C VAL A 7 2.55 -23.13 5.56
N ARG A 8 3.80 -23.40 5.23
CA ARG A 8 4.96 -22.95 6.02
C ARG A 8 5.50 -21.69 5.38
N LEU A 9 5.58 -20.62 6.13
CA LEU A 9 6.14 -19.35 5.68
C LEU A 9 7.56 -19.17 6.21
N GLY A 10 8.38 -18.49 5.42
CA GLY A 10 9.74 -18.14 5.81
C GLY A 10 9.81 -16.98 6.80
N GLY A 11 8.74 -16.18 6.92
CA GLY A 11 8.68 -15.02 7.77
C GLY A 11 7.32 -14.82 8.45
N HIS A 12 7.11 -13.65 9.06
CA HIS A 12 5.90 -13.27 9.76
C HIS A 12 4.97 -12.45 8.86
N LEU A 13 3.67 -12.80 8.83
CA LEU A 13 2.62 -12.03 8.17
C LEU A 13 2.04 -11.01 9.14
N ASN A 14 2.04 -9.74 8.76
CA ASN A 14 1.58 -8.66 9.62
C ASN A 14 0.06 -8.40 9.49
N ASP A 15 -0.50 -8.61 8.30
CA ASP A 15 -1.90 -8.30 8.01
C ASP A 15 -2.43 -9.08 6.78
N LYS A 16 -3.73 -8.92 6.50
CA LYS A 16 -4.44 -9.60 5.40
C LYS A 16 -4.00 -9.16 3.99
N TYR A 17 -3.39 -7.98 3.82
CA TYR A 17 -2.92 -7.50 2.52
C TYR A 17 -1.60 -8.14 2.08
N LYS A 18 -0.98 -8.89 2.97
CA LYS A 18 0.28 -9.60 2.72
C LYS A 18 0.10 -10.97 2.08
N LEU A 19 -1.13 -11.32 1.67
CA LEU A 19 -1.41 -12.58 1.01
C LEU A 19 -2.50 -12.42 -0.05
N ALA A 20 -2.38 -13.20 -1.12
CA ALA A 20 -3.39 -13.34 -2.16
C ALA A 20 -3.44 -14.77 -2.68
N LEU A 21 -4.66 -15.27 -2.91
CA LEU A 21 -4.89 -16.58 -3.54
C LEU A 21 -5.42 -16.36 -4.95
N ARG A 22 -4.68 -16.85 -5.96
CA ARG A 22 -5.09 -16.81 -7.35
C ARG A 22 -4.78 -18.15 -8.03
N ASP A 23 -5.76 -18.73 -8.71
CA ASP A 23 -5.66 -19.99 -9.45
C ASP A 23 -5.03 -21.14 -8.64
N GLY A 24 -5.34 -21.19 -7.33
CA GLY A 24 -4.80 -22.16 -6.40
C GLY A 24 -3.33 -21.94 -5.99
N ILE A 25 -2.75 -20.79 -6.38
CA ILE A 25 -1.43 -20.34 -5.91
C ILE A 25 -1.63 -19.29 -4.83
N LEU A 26 -1.14 -19.58 -3.64
CA LEU A 26 -1.06 -18.61 -2.56
C LEU A 26 0.27 -17.86 -2.64
N THR A 27 0.19 -16.56 -2.90
CA THR A 27 1.36 -15.67 -2.78
C THR A 27 1.32 -14.99 -1.42
N THR A 28 2.44 -14.97 -0.73
CA THR A 28 2.59 -14.33 0.57
C THR A 28 3.75 -13.35 0.57
N VAL A 29 3.62 -12.27 1.34
CA VAL A 29 4.69 -11.29 1.61
C VAL A 29 4.93 -11.26 3.09
N SER A 30 6.04 -11.77 3.54
CA SER A 30 6.36 -11.92 4.95
C SER A 30 7.60 -11.12 5.35
N GLN A 31 7.65 -10.70 6.62
CA GLN A 31 8.82 -10.09 7.21
C GLN A 31 9.70 -11.15 7.85
N VAL A 32 10.93 -11.28 7.40
CA VAL A 32 11.95 -12.07 8.06
C VAL A 32 12.78 -11.16 8.96
N TRP A 33 12.77 -11.44 10.26
CA TRP A 33 13.62 -10.77 11.23
C TRP A 33 14.98 -11.44 11.22
N GLY A 34 16.04 -10.67 10.97
CA GLY A 34 17.39 -11.20 10.94
C GLY A 34 17.83 -11.73 12.31
N ASN A 35 18.66 -12.77 12.28
CA ASN A 35 19.42 -13.27 13.41
C ASN A 35 20.88 -12.82 13.29
N GLU A 36 21.76 -13.25 14.23
CA GLU A 36 23.20 -12.97 14.17
C GLU A 36 23.76 -13.36 12.78
N GLY A 37 24.19 -12.34 12.01
CA GLY A 37 24.76 -12.49 10.67
C GLY A 37 23.76 -12.45 9.50
N GLN A 38 22.44 -12.42 9.74
CA GLN A 38 21.43 -12.23 8.70
C GLN A 38 20.70 -10.89 8.88
N GLN A 39 20.61 -10.12 7.80
CA GLN A 39 19.81 -8.91 7.79
C GLN A 39 18.32 -9.26 7.72
N ARG A 40 17.48 -8.46 8.41
CA ARG A 40 16.03 -8.48 8.16
C ARG A 40 15.74 -8.21 6.69
N HIS A 41 14.69 -8.80 6.15
CA HIS A 41 14.29 -8.61 4.75
C HIS A 41 12.82 -8.95 4.55
N THR A 42 12.27 -8.51 3.46
CA THR A 42 10.95 -8.92 2.99
C THR A 42 11.09 -10.14 2.10
N LEU A 43 10.25 -11.16 2.34
CA LEU A 43 10.24 -12.40 1.58
C LEU A 43 8.89 -12.55 0.87
N VAL A 44 8.92 -12.70 -0.45
CA VAL A 44 7.76 -13.07 -1.27
C VAL A 44 7.84 -14.55 -1.58
N GLU A 45 6.76 -15.29 -1.33
CA GLU A 45 6.72 -16.74 -1.55
C GLU A 45 5.45 -17.15 -2.29
N ASN A 46 5.60 -18.09 -3.22
CA ASN A 46 4.48 -18.75 -3.89
C ASN A 46 4.33 -20.19 -3.42
N HIS A 47 3.10 -20.59 -3.06
CA HIS A 47 2.75 -21.92 -2.59
C HIS A 47 1.62 -22.52 -3.43
N ASP A 48 1.76 -23.78 -3.82
CA ASP A 48 0.75 -24.50 -4.59
C ASP A 48 -0.30 -25.14 -3.66
N LEU A 49 -1.54 -24.68 -3.76
CA LEU A 49 -2.68 -25.22 -3.01
C LEU A 49 -3.62 -26.07 -3.88
N ARG A 50 -3.27 -26.37 -5.13
CA ARG A 50 -4.14 -27.10 -6.07
C ARG A 50 -4.21 -28.59 -5.78
N HIS A 51 -3.26 -29.11 -5.04
CA HIS A 51 -3.08 -30.53 -4.81
C HIS A 51 -2.91 -30.82 -3.32
N HIS A 52 -3.37 -32.02 -2.90
CA HIS A 52 -3.16 -32.58 -1.56
C HIS A 52 -3.77 -31.76 -0.41
N PRO A 53 -5.15 -31.73 -0.31
CA PRO A 53 -5.79 -31.21 0.89
C PRO A 53 -5.27 -31.94 2.13
N ASN A 54 -5.10 -31.22 3.23
CA ASN A 54 -4.54 -31.67 4.50
C ASN A 54 -3.01 -31.88 4.56
N GLU A 55 -2.30 -31.71 3.48
CA GLU A 55 -0.83 -31.74 3.46
C GLU A 55 -0.20 -30.34 3.52
N LEU A 56 1.10 -30.29 3.76
CA LEU A 56 1.86 -29.07 3.69
C LEU A 56 1.96 -28.62 2.23
N ALA A 57 1.50 -27.41 1.93
CA ALA A 57 1.57 -26.85 0.60
C ALA A 57 3.01 -26.77 0.09
N ARG A 58 3.20 -27.11 -1.17
CA ARG A 58 4.52 -27.07 -1.81
C ARG A 58 4.89 -25.62 -2.13
N GLN A 59 6.01 -25.15 -1.61
CA GLN A 59 6.60 -23.90 -2.06
C GLN A 59 7.10 -24.04 -3.50
N LEU A 60 6.68 -23.12 -4.36
CA LEU A 60 7.04 -23.11 -5.80
C LEU A 60 8.25 -22.25 -6.07
N ASP A 61 8.32 -21.10 -5.42
CA ASP A 61 9.41 -20.12 -5.56
C ASP A 61 9.43 -19.16 -4.37
N SER A 62 10.54 -18.45 -4.21
CA SER A 62 10.71 -17.39 -3.23
C SER A 62 11.62 -16.28 -3.75
N LEU A 63 11.35 -15.05 -3.36
CA LEU A 63 12.09 -13.85 -3.74
C LEU A 63 12.37 -12.99 -2.52
N VAL A 64 13.63 -12.70 -2.27
CA VAL A 64 14.05 -11.74 -1.23
C VAL A 64 14.00 -10.33 -1.79
N LEU A 65 13.29 -9.44 -1.09
CA LEU A 65 13.23 -8.01 -1.38
C LEU A 65 13.91 -7.22 -0.26
N ALA A 66 14.54 -6.11 -0.65
CA ALA A 66 14.98 -5.05 0.24
C ALA A 66 15.72 -5.56 1.50
N PRO A 67 16.91 -6.15 1.39
CA PRO A 67 17.70 -6.54 2.55
C PRO A 67 17.99 -5.35 3.48
N GLY A 68 17.74 -5.53 4.78
CA GLY A 68 17.87 -4.49 5.80
C GLY A 68 16.59 -3.68 6.06
N GLU A 69 15.52 -3.90 5.29
CA GLU A 69 14.28 -3.14 5.37
C GLU A 69 13.10 -3.93 5.93
N THR A 70 12.01 -3.23 6.25
CA THR A 70 10.75 -3.83 6.72
C THR A 70 9.64 -3.56 5.73
N VAL A 71 8.79 -4.56 5.48
CA VAL A 71 7.60 -4.37 4.63
C VAL A 71 6.60 -3.44 5.32
N ARG A 72 6.09 -2.47 4.58
CA ARG A 72 5.06 -1.51 5.03
C ARG A 72 3.71 -1.80 4.38
N ALA A 73 3.63 -1.63 3.09
CA ALA A 73 2.39 -1.80 2.35
C ALA A 73 2.57 -2.77 1.20
N THR A 74 1.49 -3.45 0.84
CA THR A 74 1.46 -4.34 -0.32
C THR A 74 0.12 -4.20 -1.04
N ARG A 75 0.16 -4.35 -2.37
CA ARG A 75 -1.05 -4.44 -3.18
C ARG A 75 -0.85 -5.45 -4.30
N PHE A 76 -1.76 -6.42 -4.36
CA PHE A 76 -1.85 -7.37 -5.46
C PHE A 76 -2.80 -6.84 -6.53
N HIS A 77 -2.41 -6.96 -7.77
CA HIS A 77 -3.22 -6.59 -8.92
C HIS A 77 -2.85 -7.48 -10.10
N ASP A 78 -3.80 -8.27 -10.57
CA ASP A 78 -3.60 -9.28 -11.60
C ASP A 78 -2.39 -10.17 -11.32
N ASP A 79 -1.43 -10.22 -12.22
CA ASP A 79 -0.18 -10.95 -12.09
C ASP A 79 0.99 -10.08 -11.61
N ARG A 80 0.69 -9.03 -10.89
CA ARG A 80 1.66 -8.12 -10.27
C ARG A 80 1.45 -7.99 -8.77
N LEU A 81 2.54 -7.77 -8.08
CA LEU A 81 2.55 -7.39 -6.68
C LEU A 81 3.39 -6.13 -6.53
N TYR A 82 2.81 -5.13 -5.88
CA TYR A 82 3.50 -3.91 -5.48
C TYR A 82 3.81 -3.97 -3.99
N VAL A 83 5.06 -3.66 -3.63
CA VAL A 83 5.55 -3.75 -2.24
C VAL A 83 6.29 -2.48 -1.90
N VAL A 84 5.88 -1.81 -0.83
CA VAL A 84 6.65 -0.74 -0.19
C VAL A 84 7.38 -1.31 1.00
N THR A 85 8.68 -1.06 1.07
CA THR A 85 9.53 -1.38 2.21
C THR A 85 10.10 -0.10 2.80
N PHE A 86 10.66 -0.15 4.01
CA PHE A 86 11.18 1.02 4.69
C PHE A 86 12.46 0.73 5.48
N ARG A 87 13.43 1.62 5.31
CA ARG A 87 14.56 1.78 6.23
C ARG A 87 14.85 3.27 6.46
N GLN A 88 15.13 4.04 5.42
CA GLN A 88 15.37 5.49 5.40
C GLN A 88 14.70 6.15 4.20
N ILE A 89 14.58 5.43 3.11
CA ILE A 89 13.86 5.77 1.89
C ILE A 89 12.92 4.61 1.63
N ASP A 90 11.73 4.87 1.10
CA ASP A 90 10.74 3.85 0.78
C ASP A 90 10.82 3.43 -0.70
N PRO A 91 11.47 2.35 -1.05
CA PRO A 91 11.33 1.83 -2.40
C PRO A 91 9.95 1.17 -2.60
N LEU A 92 9.27 1.53 -3.70
CA LEU A 92 8.14 0.82 -4.24
C LEU A 92 8.64 -0.19 -5.28
N PHE A 93 8.54 -1.47 -4.99
CA PHE A 93 8.89 -2.55 -5.90
C PHE A 93 7.67 -3.02 -6.68
N ALA A 94 7.86 -3.37 -7.96
CA ALA A 94 6.94 -4.16 -8.74
C ALA A 94 7.51 -5.56 -8.95
N VAL A 95 6.73 -6.59 -8.60
CA VAL A 95 7.10 -8.00 -8.72
C VAL A 95 6.16 -8.69 -9.71
N ASP A 96 6.71 -9.48 -10.61
CA ASP A 96 6.01 -10.34 -11.56
C ASP A 96 5.56 -11.63 -10.89
N LEU A 97 4.28 -11.91 -10.92
CA LEU A 97 3.63 -13.13 -10.45
C LEU A 97 3.10 -14.01 -11.58
N SER A 98 3.28 -13.62 -12.86
CA SER A 98 2.73 -14.31 -14.03
C SER A 98 3.18 -15.77 -14.13
N THR A 99 4.38 -16.06 -13.66
CA THR A 99 4.93 -17.40 -13.62
C THR A 99 5.16 -17.84 -12.17
N PRO A 100 4.31 -18.70 -11.58
CA PRO A 100 4.37 -19.05 -10.16
C PRO A 100 5.70 -19.65 -9.68
N ARG A 101 6.50 -20.23 -10.59
CA ARG A 101 7.82 -20.81 -10.32
C ARG A 101 8.97 -19.88 -10.65
N ARG A 102 8.68 -18.60 -10.94
CA ARG A 102 9.70 -17.62 -11.34
C ARG A 102 9.28 -16.21 -10.93
N LEU A 103 9.36 -15.92 -9.64
CA LEU A 103 9.19 -14.57 -9.11
C LEU A 103 10.36 -13.69 -9.55
N LYS A 104 10.10 -12.48 -9.99
CA LYS A 104 11.16 -11.54 -10.34
C LYS A 104 10.72 -10.08 -10.09
N ILE A 105 11.68 -9.23 -9.75
CA ILE A 105 11.47 -7.79 -9.70
C ILE A 105 11.41 -7.28 -11.14
N LEU A 106 10.34 -6.54 -11.47
CA LEU A 106 10.18 -5.83 -12.75
C LEU A 106 10.87 -4.47 -12.71
N GLY A 107 10.77 -3.77 -11.60
CA GLY A 107 11.37 -2.48 -11.37
C GLY A 107 11.12 -1.99 -9.95
N HIS A 108 11.73 -0.86 -9.62
CA HIS A 108 11.48 -0.14 -8.38
C HIS A 108 11.62 1.37 -8.58
N ILE A 109 11.05 2.14 -7.68
CA ILE A 109 11.23 3.58 -7.56
C ILE A 109 11.46 3.93 -6.09
N ASP A 110 12.46 4.74 -5.81
CA ASP A 110 12.72 5.28 -4.48
C ASP A 110 11.80 6.47 -4.20
N ILE A 111 11.14 6.45 -3.07
CA ILE A 111 10.13 7.45 -2.69
C ILE A 111 10.53 8.03 -1.32
N PRO A 112 10.62 9.36 -1.15
CA PRO A 112 10.77 9.97 0.16
C PRO A 112 9.56 9.71 1.06
N GLY A 113 9.76 9.59 2.37
CA GLY A 113 8.70 9.29 3.34
C GLY A 113 8.31 7.82 3.37
N TRP A 114 7.16 7.49 3.95
CA TRP A 114 6.64 6.12 3.94
C TRP A 114 5.14 6.07 3.64
N SER A 115 4.76 5.08 2.84
CA SER A 115 3.37 4.77 2.50
C SER A 115 2.81 3.72 3.45
N THR A 116 1.64 3.97 4.02
CA THR A 116 0.93 3.04 4.91
C THR A 116 -0.29 2.40 4.25
N TYR A 117 -0.84 3.09 3.26
CA TYR A 117 -1.98 2.65 2.46
C TYR A 117 -1.66 2.77 0.97
N MET A 118 -2.08 1.80 0.18
CA MET A 118 -2.00 1.83 -1.28
C MET A 118 -3.27 1.26 -1.89
N GLU A 119 -3.73 1.87 -2.98
CA GLU A 119 -4.83 1.36 -3.81
C GLU A 119 -4.46 1.49 -5.28
N ILE A 120 -4.76 0.45 -6.08
CA ILE A 120 -4.57 0.47 -7.52
C ILE A 120 -5.90 0.80 -8.18
N PHE A 121 -5.88 1.66 -9.17
CA PHE A 121 -7.06 2.06 -9.89
C PHE A 121 -6.76 2.45 -11.35
N GLY A 122 -7.83 2.56 -12.13
CA GLY A 122 -7.77 2.91 -13.53
C GLY A 122 -7.18 1.81 -14.43
N GLU A 123 -7.58 1.81 -15.68
CA GLU A 123 -7.07 0.85 -16.70
C GLU A 123 -5.59 1.07 -17.00
N LEU A 124 -5.07 2.26 -16.74
CA LEU A 124 -3.71 2.67 -17.05
C LEU A 124 -2.68 2.32 -15.96
N GLY A 125 -3.10 1.65 -14.89
CA GLY A 125 -2.20 1.27 -13.82
C GLY A 125 -1.70 2.47 -13.02
N ARG A 126 -2.55 2.98 -12.12
CA ARG A 126 -2.21 4.03 -11.15
C ARG A 126 -2.24 3.47 -9.74
N ILE A 127 -1.34 3.94 -8.91
CA ILE A 127 -1.36 3.68 -7.46
C ILE A 127 -1.56 5.00 -6.74
N LEU A 128 -2.66 5.07 -5.97
CA LEU A 128 -2.85 6.09 -4.95
C LEU A 128 -2.25 5.58 -3.65
N SER A 129 -1.43 6.40 -2.98
CA SER A 129 -0.95 6.07 -1.65
C SER A 129 -1.21 7.19 -0.65
N VAL A 130 -1.43 6.80 0.60
CA VAL A 130 -1.48 7.70 1.76
C VAL A 130 -0.33 7.29 2.68
N GLY A 131 0.42 8.28 3.13
CA GLY A 131 1.60 8.05 3.95
C GLY A 131 2.00 9.28 4.74
N ILE A 132 3.24 9.30 5.18
CA ILE A 132 3.84 10.42 5.92
C ILE A 132 5.20 10.74 5.30
N GLU A 133 5.45 12.04 5.10
CA GLU A 133 6.75 12.58 4.75
C GLU A 133 6.95 13.90 5.49
N ASP A 134 8.13 14.11 6.04
CA ASP A 134 8.49 15.31 6.81
C ASP A 134 7.44 15.67 7.87
N SER A 135 6.97 14.64 8.60
CA SER A 135 5.94 14.75 9.64
C SER A 135 4.56 15.20 9.16
N ARG A 136 4.33 15.26 7.84
CA ARG A 136 3.03 15.61 7.24
C ARG A 136 2.39 14.42 6.54
N VAL A 137 1.07 14.40 6.55
CA VAL A 137 0.31 13.46 5.72
C VAL A 137 0.60 13.77 4.25
N ALA A 138 1.11 12.79 3.55
CA ALA A 138 1.44 12.84 2.12
C ALA A 138 0.50 11.92 1.34
N ILE A 139 -0.10 12.46 0.28
CA ILE A 139 -0.92 11.71 -0.67
C ILE A 139 -0.17 11.71 -1.98
N SER A 140 0.10 10.53 -2.52
CA SER A 140 0.93 10.37 -3.71
C SER A 140 0.20 9.56 -4.77
N LEU A 141 0.40 9.96 -6.01
CA LEU A 141 -0.08 9.28 -7.20
C LEU A 141 1.11 8.78 -8.01
N PHE A 142 1.13 7.46 -8.27
CA PHE A 142 2.18 6.83 -9.06
C PHE A 142 1.62 6.31 -10.37
N ASP A 143 2.38 6.50 -11.44
CA ASP A 143 2.20 5.80 -12.70
C ASP A 143 3.02 4.50 -12.65
N VAL A 144 2.32 3.38 -12.75
CA VAL A 144 2.89 2.02 -12.72
C VAL A 144 2.46 1.20 -13.95
N ALA A 145 1.96 1.86 -15.00
CA ALA A 145 1.55 1.23 -16.26
C ALA A 145 2.69 0.40 -16.86
N ASP A 146 3.89 0.98 -16.92
CA ASP A 146 5.12 0.26 -17.20
C ASP A 146 5.89 0.02 -15.87
N PRO A 147 5.85 -1.20 -15.30
CA PRO A 147 6.50 -1.48 -14.04
C PRO A 147 8.03 -1.38 -14.08
N THR A 148 8.63 -1.27 -15.27
CA THR A 148 10.07 -1.02 -15.45
C THR A 148 10.43 0.45 -15.45
N LYS A 149 9.42 1.35 -15.52
CA LYS A 149 9.58 2.81 -15.61
C LYS A 149 8.59 3.54 -14.70
N MET A 150 8.35 2.98 -13.52
CA MET A 150 7.47 3.61 -12.54
C MET A 150 7.93 5.02 -12.20
N ARG A 151 6.97 5.92 -11.97
CA ARG A 151 7.25 7.31 -11.58
C ARG A 151 6.22 7.83 -10.59
N LEU A 152 6.64 8.76 -9.76
CA LEU A 152 5.74 9.62 -9.00
C LEU A 152 5.16 10.65 -9.96
N SER A 153 3.83 10.63 -10.15
CA SER A 153 3.13 11.61 -10.99
C SER A 153 2.83 12.88 -10.22
N GLU A 154 2.30 12.75 -9.01
CA GLU A 154 1.91 13.89 -8.16
C GLU A 154 2.06 13.54 -6.69
N ARG A 155 2.33 14.55 -5.86
CA ARG A 155 2.28 14.44 -4.40
C ARG A 155 1.75 15.71 -3.78
N ILE A 156 0.81 15.54 -2.87
CA ILE A 156 0.19 16.63 -2.11
C ILE A 156 0.38 16.35 -0.62
N TYR A 157 0.69 17.42 0.12
CA TYR A 157 0.76 17.40 1.57
C TYR A 157 -0.48 18.03 2.19
N LEU A 158 -0.93 17.46 3.31
CA LEU A 158 -1.98 18.06 4.14
C LEU A 158 -1.34 18.76 5.33
N GLY A 159 -1.83 19.96 5.63
CA GLY A 159 -1.25 20.87 6.64
C GLY A 159 -0.25 21.86 6.04
N ASP A 160 0.09 22.86 6.85
CA ASP A 160 1.05 23.91 6.50
C ASP A 160 2.47 23.36 6.41
N GLU A 161 3.32 24.04 5.65
CA GLU A 161 4.73 23.71 5.53
C GLU A 161 5.45 23.82 6.89
N ASP A 162 6.45 22.98 7.11
CA ASP A 162 7.23 22.90 8.38
C ASP A 162 6.39 22.64 9.63
N THR A 163 5.21 22.05 9.49
CA THR A 163 4.33 21.69 10.60
C THR A 163 4.08 20.19 10.66
N TYR A 164 3.33 19.76 11.67
CA TYR A 164 2.90 18.37 11.83
C TYR A 164 1.46 18.21 11.38
N SER A 165 1.18 17.14 10.64
CA SER A 165 -0.18 16.68 10.40
C SER A 165 -0.32 15.17 10.58
N TRP A 166 -1.52 14.74 10.90
CA TRP A 166 -1.85 13.35 11.19
C TRP A 166 -3.18 12.95 10.54
N SER A 167 -3.28 11.71 10.13
CA SER A 167 -4.50 11.10 9.62
C SER A 167 -4.72 9.72 10.20
N GLU A 168 -5.98 9.40 10.54
CA GLU A 168 -6.40 8.03 10.85
C GLU A 168 -6.11 7.07 9.70
N GLY A 169 -6.19 7.55 8.43
CA GLY A 169 -5.87 6.77 7.23
C GLY A 169 -4.46 6.20 7.18
N ASN A 170 -3.54 6.71 8.01
CA ASN A 170 -2.19 6.15 8.12
C ASN A 170 -2.14 4.89 9.01
N TYR A 171 -3.21 4.58 9.75
CA TYR A 171 -3.25 3.48 10.71
C TYR A 171 -4.45 2.55 10.51
N ASP A 172 -5.56 3.08 10.00
CA ASP A 172 -6.78 2.32 9.67
C ASP A 172 -7.17 2.60 8.21
N GLU A 173 -7.04 1.58 7.37
CA GLU A 173 -7.44 1.64 5.96
C GLU A 173 -8.89 2.08 5.75
N LYS A 174 -9.77 1.78 6.72
CA LYS A 174 -11.19 2.14 6.63
C LYS A 174 -11.43 3.64 6.77
N ALA A 175 -10.44 4.38 7.24
CA ALA A 175 -10.49 5.84 7.29
C ALA A 175 -10.21 6.47 5.91
N VAL A 176 -9.60 5.74 4.99
CA VAL A 176 -9.39 6.19 3.62
C VAL A 176 -10.66 5.94 2.81
N GLY A 177 -11.38 6.99 2.50
CA GLY A 177 -12.53 6.97 1.60
C GLY A 177 -12.06 7.12 0.14
N PHE A 178 -11.72 6.01 -0.51
CA PHE A 178 -11.36 6.02 -1.92
C PHE A 178 -12.54 5.52 -2.76
N PHE A 179 -12.99 6.33 -3.71
CA PHE A 179 -14.16 6.11 -4.57
C PHE A 179 -13.72 6.21 -6.04
N PRO A 180 -13.22 5.11 -6.63
CA PRO A 180 -12.64 5.14 -7.97
C PRO A 180 -13.65 5.54 -9.06
N ASP A 181 -14.92 5.14 -8.96
CA ASP A 181 -15.95 5.47 -9.94
C ASP A 181 -16.26 6.98 -10.01
N GLN A 182 -16.01 7.70 -8.93
CA GLN A 182 -16.16 9.15 -8.82
C GLN A 182 -14.82 9.89 -8.94
N ASN A 183 -13.71 9.18 -9.10
CA ASN A 183 -12.36 9.73 -9.04
C ASN A 183 -12.12 10.59 -7.79
N LEU A 184 -12.56 10.09 -6.64
CA LEU A 184 -12.62 10.85 -5.40
C LEU A 184 -11.86 10.16 -4.27
N LEU A 185 -11.08 10.96 -3.54
CA LEU A 185 -10.49 10.59 -2.25
C LEU A 185 -11.06 11.50 -1.16
N VAL A 186 -11.44 10.90 -0.05
CA VAL A 186 -11.85 11.60 1.17
C VAL A 186 -11.01 11.10 2.33
N LEU A 187 -10.28 11.99 2.98
CA LEU A 187 -9.31 11.63 4.02
C LEU A 187 -9.46 12.54 5.25
N PRO A 188 -9.70 11.97 6.45
CA PRO A 188 -9.65 12.75 7.68
C PRO A 188 -8.21 13.15 7.98
N PHE A 189 -8.00 14.39 8.41
CA PHE A 189 -6.71 14.80 8.94
C PHE A 189 -6.83 15.86 10.02
N THR A 190 -5.81 15.95 10.84
CA THR A 190 -5.60 17.01 11.82
C THR A 190 -4.21 17.59 11.64
N GLY A 191 -4.08 18.90 11.79
CA GLY A 191 -2.80 19.59 11.61
C GLY A 191 -2.95 21.10 11.63
N MET A 192 -1.85 21.79 11.39
CA MET A 192 -1.86 23.24 11.21
C MET A 192 -2.36 23.57 9.80
N VAL A 193 -3.33 24.46 9.69
CA VAL A 193 -3.84 25.00 8.44
C VAL A 193 -4.08 26.50 8.64
N ASP A 194 -3.43 27.31 7.82
CA ASP A 194 -3.45 28.78 7.94
C ASP A 194 -3.05 29.26 9.36
N GLY A 195 -2.02 28.64 9.93
CA GLY A 195 -1.48 28.97 11.24
C GLY A 195 -2.37 28.56 12.44
N SER A 196 -3.43 27.77 12.23
CA SER A 196 -4.34 27.30 13.26
C SER A 196 -4.46 25.78 13.25
N TYR A 197 -4.54 25.16 14.44
CA TYR A 197 -4.75 23.72 14.55
C TYR A 197 -6.19 23.37 14.23
N GLN A 198 -6.36 22.54 13.20
CA GLN A 198 -7.67 22.22 12.65
C GLN A 198 -7.85 20.71 12.50
N LYS A 199 -9.12 20.29 12.52
CA LYS A 199 -9.57 18.93 12.23
C LYS A 199 -10.47 19.01 11.01
N LYS A 200 -10.10 18.28 9.97
CA LYS A 200 -10.77 18.38 8.66
C LYS A 200 -10.98 17.02 8.04
N MET A 201 -11.95 16.95 7.14
CA MET A 201 -12.05 15.93 6.14
C MET A 201 -11.65 16.55 4.80
N GLN A 202 -10.49 16.17 4.26
CA GLN A 202 -10.04 16.63 2.95
C GLN A 202 -10.74 15.84 1.87
N ILE A 203 -11.31 16.56 0.90
CA ILE A 203 -11.89 16.01 -0.33
C ILE A 203 -10.92 16.32 -1.47
N MET A 204 -10.60 15.33 -2.29
CA MET A 204 -9.66 15.46 -3.38
C MET A 204 -10.19 14.80 -4.64
N ASP A 205 -10.02 15.46 -5.78
CA ASP A 205 -10.17 14.85 -7.09
C ASP A 205 -8.90 14.11 -7.49
N ILE A 206 -9.06 12.95 -8.11
CA ILE A 206 -7.98 12.11 -8.59
C ILE A 206 -8.09 12.03 -10.11
N GLY A 207 -7.15 12.67 -10.80
CA GLY A 207 -7.00 12.55 -12.25
C GLY A 207 -5.99 11.43 -12.63
N ASP A 208 -5.71 11.31 -13.91
CA ASP A 208 -4.74 10.33 -14.41
C ASP A 208 -3.32 10.57 -13.88
N ASP A 209 -2.88 11.82 -13.83
CA ASP A 209 -1.54 12.23 -13.36
C ASP A 209 -1.61 13.41 -12.38
N LEU A 210 -2.77 13.72 -11.83
CA LEU A 210 -3.02 14.92 -11.04
C LEU A 210 -3.89 14.63 -9.82
N LEU A 211 -3.52 15.21 -8.68
CA LEU A 211 -4.31 15.28 -7.46
C LEU A 211 -4.74 16.74 -7.24
N VAL A 212 -6.03 16.98 -6.98
CA VAL A 212 -6.54 18.33 -6.75
C VAL A 212 -7.33 18.38 -5.45
N LYS A 213 -6.97 19.29 -4.56
CA LYS A 213 -7.79 19.58 -3.37
C LYS A 213 -9.09 20.24 -3.82
N ARG A 214 -10.21 19.50 -3.79
CA ARG A 214 -11.54 20.00 -4.14
C ARG A 214 -12.11 20.90 -3.05
N GLY A 215 -11.93 20.52 -1.79
CA GLY A 215 -12.46 21.23 -0.64
C GLY A 215 -12.24 20.49 0.66
N VAL A 216 -12.78 21.04 1.73
CA VAL A 216 -12.71 20.46 3.07
C VAL A 216 -14.07 20.50 3.73
N ILE A 217 -14.33 19.53 4.61
CA ILE A 217 -15.41 19.57 5.58
C ILE A 217 -14.76 19.83 6.93
N ASP A 218 -15.12 20.95 7.56
CA ASP A 218 -14.68 21.27 8.90
C ASP A 218 -15.37 20.37 9.92
N SER A 219 -14.66 20.01 10.98
CA SER A 219 -15.19 19.16 12.02
C SER A 219 -14.74 19.63 13.39
N ASP A 220 -15.67 19.78 14.32
CA ASP A 220 -15.38 20.04 15.73
C ASP A 220 -14.78 18.81 16.42
N PHE A 221 -14.97 17.63 15.83
CA PHE A 221 -14.48 16.34 16.32
C PHE A 221 -13.46 15.75 15.35
N ILE A 222 -12.69 14.76 15.81
CA ILE A 222 -11.83 13.98 14.92
C ILE A 222 -12.74 13.11 14.06
N ALA A 223 -12.88 13.48 12.78
CA ALA A 223 -13.57 12.65 11.81
C ALA A 223 -12.76 11.35 11.57
N ARG A 224 -13.45 10.23 11.47
CA ARG A 224 -12.77 8.94 11.29
C ARG A 224 -12.80 8.45 9.85
N ARG A 225 -13.89 8.68 9.12
CA ARG A 225 -14.01 8.32 7.70
C ARG A 225 -15.16 9.03 7.00
N GLY A 226 -15.01 9.21 5.67
CA GLY A 226 -16.10 9.58 4.78
C GLY A 226 -16.80 8.34 4.19
N LYS A 227 -18.08 8.47 3.86
CA LYS A 227 -18.87 7.45 3.16
C LYS A 227 -19.81 8.16 2.18
N LEU A 228 -19.85 7.65 0.95
CA LEU A 228 -20.87 8.11 -0.01
C LEU A 228 -22.24 7.51 0.34
N LEU A 229 -23.27 8.33 0.29
CA LEU A 229 -24.67 7.93 0.34
C LEU A 229 -25.32 8.44 -0.96
N ASP A 230 -25.82 7.53 -1.79
CA ASP A 230 -26.51 7.85 -3.05
C ASP A 230 -25.74 8.85 -3.94
N ASN A 231 -24.41 8.67 -4.06
CA ASN A 231 -23.44 9.56 -4.73
C ASN A 231 -23.17 10.91 -4.04
N ASP A 232 -23.70 11.15 -2.86
CA ASP A 232 -23.38 12.31 -2.01
C ASP A 232 -22.46 11.90 -0.84
N LEU A 233 -21.58 12.82 -0.44
CA LEU A 233 -20.67 12.67 0.71
C LEU A 233 -21.37 12.91 2.03
#